data_c5b044c6e29950603b8949d9896d9ff7
#
_entry.id   c5b044c6e29950603b8949d9896d9ff7
#
_cell.length_a   1.000
_cell.length_b   1.000
_cell.length_c   1.000
_cell.angle_alpha   90.00
_cell.angle_beta   90.00
_cell.angle_gamma   90.00
#
_symmetry.space_group_name_H-M   'P 1'
#
loop_
_entity.id
_entity.type
_entity.pdbx_description
1 polymer ?
#
loop_
_entity_poly.entity_id
_entity_poly.type
_entity_poly.pdbx_seq_one_letter_code
_entity_poly.pdbx_strand_id
1 'polypeptide(L)'
;MKRILVCEDEDAIRDFVVINLVRSGYDVVDVSCGEDAVKVYTEQNGNFDVALLDIMMPGMDGFALCRWIREQSSEIGIIMLSAKSQEMDKVNCLMIGADDYVTKPFSPSEL
;
A
#
# COMPACT_ATOMS: atom_id res chain seq x y z
N MET A 1 -14.61 -2.31 -12.02
CA MET A 1 -13.19 -1.85 -11.97
C MET A 1 -12.74 -1.90 -10.52
N LYS A 2 -11.60 -2.54 -10.27
CA LYS A 2 -11.06 -2.62 -8.91
C LYS A 2 -10.41 -1.31 -8.52
N ARG A 3 -10.56 -0.94 -7.25
CA ARG A 3 -10.00 0.29 -6.70
C ARG A 3 -8.80 -0.03 -5.83
N ILE A 4 -7.72 0.72 -6.04
CA ILE A 4 -6.46 0.51 -5.34
C ILE A 4 -6.04 1.81 -4.65
N LEU A 5 -5.73 1.70 -3.36
CA LEU A 5 -5.15 2.80 -2.59
C LEU A 5 -3.63 2.61 -2.60
N VAL A 6 -2.90 3.64 -3.04
CA VAL A 6 -1.44 3.62 -3.04
C VAL A 6 -0.93 4.66 -2.05
N CYS A 7 -0.10 4.23 -1.10
CA CYS A 7 0.52 5.12 -0.13
C CYS A 7 2.05 4.98 -0.24
N GLU A 8 2.69 6.01 -0.79
CA GLU A 8 4.12 6.02 -1.04
C GLU A 8 4.64 7.45 -0.95
N ASP A 9 5.68 7.71 -0.16
CA ASP A 9 6.19 9.05 0.06
C ASP A 9 7.16 9.53 -1.03
N GLU A 10 7.80 8.61 -1.77
CA GLU A 10 8.69 8.98 -2.87
C GLU A 10 7.91 9.23 -4.14
N ASP A 11 7.94 10.46 -4.64
CA ASP A 11 7.15 10.87 -5.80
C ASP A 11 7.41 10.02 -7.04
N ALA A 12 8.69 9.74 -7.33
CA ALA A 12 9.06 8.98 -8.52
C ALA A 12 8.53 7.54 -8.47
N ILE A 13 8.58 6.91 -7.30
CA ILE A 13 8.08 5.54 -7.13
C ILE A 13 6.55 5.54 -7.18
N ARG A 14 5.92 6.50 -6.52
CA ARG A 14 4.46 6.62 -6.54
C ARG A 14 3.94 6.80 -7.96
N ASP A 15 4.56 7.70 -8.74
CA ASP A 15 4.17 7.93 -10.13
C ASP A 15 4.32 6.67 -10.97
N PHE A 16 5.42 5.95 -10.81
CA PHE A 16 5.65 4.69 -11.52
C PHE A 16 4.55 3.67 -11.22
N VAL A 17 4.23 3.49 -9.96
CA VAL A 17 3.18 2.55 -9.53
C VAL A 17 1.84 2.96 -10.10
N VAL A 18 1.47 4.23 -9.94
CA VAL A 18 0.17 4.74 -10.40
C VAL A 18 0.02 4.56 -11.90
N ILE A 19 1.03 4.95 -12.69
CA ILE A 19 0.99 4.84 -14.14
C ILE A 19 0.76 3.38 -14.57
N ASN A 20 1.48 2.44 -13.97
CA ASN A 20 1.36 1.04 -14.34
C ASN A 20 0.01 0.44 -13.95
N LEU A 21 -0.53 0.82 -12.79
CA LEU A 21 -1.85 0.34 -12.35
C LEU A 21 -2.97 0.91 -13.21
N VAL A 22 -2.89 2.19 -13.55
CA VAL A 22 -3.90 2.82 -14.42
C VAL A 22 -3.89 2.17 -15.79
N ARG A 23 -2.72 1.89 -16.35
CA ARG A 23 -2.59 1.20 -17.64
C ARG A 23 -3.20 -0.20 -17.60
N SER A 24 -3.18 -0.83 -16.43
CA SER A 24 -3.76 -2.16 -16.26
C SER A 24 -5.28 -2.13 -16.04
N GLY A 25 -5.89 -0.95 -16.02
CA GLY A 25 -7.34 -0.80 -15.93
C GLY A 25 -7.88 -0.63 -14.53
N TYR A 26 -7.03 -0.36 -13.54
CA TYR A 26 -7.47 -0.13 -12.16
C TYR A 26 -7.82 1.33 -11.91
N ASP A 27 -8.73 1.56 -10.97
CA ASP A 27 -9.03 2.88 -10.45
C ASP A 27 -8.11 3.13 -9.25
N VAL A 28 -7.25 4.13 -9.34
CA VAL A 28 -6.19 4.35 -8.37
C VAL A 28 -6.39 5.67 -7.63
N VAL A 29 -6.29 5.61 -6.29
CA VAL A 29 -6.19 6.80 -5.44
C VAL A 29 -4.82 6.73 -4.77
N ASP A 30 -4.00 7.76 -4.94
CA ASP A 30 -2.66 7.79 -4.38
C ASP A 30 -2.49 8.90 -3.35
N VAL A 31 -1.73 8.61 -2.32
CA VAL A 31 -1.40 9.54 -1.24
C VAL A 31 0.07 9.40 -0.89
N SER A 32 0.62 10.42 -0.22
CA SER A 32 2.05 10.47 0.08
C SER A 32 2.41 10.15 1.52
N CYS A 33 1.43 9.98 2.41
CA CYS A 33 1.68 9.67 3.81
C CYS A 33 0.54 8.86 4.42
N GLY A 34 0.82 8.25 5.58
CA GLY A 34 -0.17 7.42 6.26
C GLY A 34 -1.39 8.19 6.74
N GLU A 35 -1.19 9.41 7.21
CA GLU A 35 -2.28 10.26 7.68
C GLU A 35 -3.27 10.57 6.56
N ASP A 36 -2.76 10.86 5.37
CA ASP A 36 -3.61 11.09 4.20
C ASP A 36 -4.31 9.81 3.77
N ALA A 37 -3.65 8.66 3.91
CA ALA A 37 -4.27 7.38 3.59
C ALA A 37 -5.47 7.10 4.51
N VAL A 38 -5.33 7.36 5.81
CA VAL A 38 -6.42 7.22 6.77
C VAL A 38 -7.58 8.12 6.40
N LYS A 39 -7.28 9.37 6.07
CA LYS A 39 -8.29 10.36 5.70
C LYS A 39 -9.07 9.92 4.46
N VAL A 40 -8.37 9.53 3.40
CA VAL A 40 -8.99 9.10 2.15
C VAL A 40 -9.80 7.82 2.35
N TYR A 41 -9.26 6.87 3.09
CA TYR A 41 -9.96 5.63 3.39
C TYR A 41 -11.29 5.92 4.08
N THR A 42 -11.26 6.79 5.09
CA THR A 42 -12.45 7.17 5.83
C THR A 42 -13.46 7.92 4.96
N GLU A 43 -12.99 8.87 4.17
CA GLU A 43 -13.85 9.67 3.28
C GLU A 43 -14.56 8.80 2.24
N GLN A 44 -13.93 7.73 1.78
CA GLN A 44 -14.49 6.84 0.78
C GLN A 44 -15.12 5.58 1.37
N ASN A 45 -15.35 5.58 2.69
CA ASN A 45 -16.00 4.48 3.41
C ASN A 45 -15.30 3.13 3.20
N GLY A 46 -13.97 3.14 3.06
CA GLY A 46 -13.20 1.92 2.88
C GLY A 46 -13.42 1.21 1.55
N ASN A 47 -13.92 1.91 0.55
CA ASN A 47 -14.25 1.31 -0.75
C ASN A 47 -13.00 1.10 -1.60
N PHE A 48 -12.14 0.20 -1.16
CA PHE A 48 -10.93 -0.20 -1.87
C PHE A 48 -10.81 -1.72 -1.88
N ASP A 49 -10.31 -2.27 -2.98
CA ASP A 49 -10.08 -3.72 -3.11
C ASP A 49 -8.69 -4.10 -2.63
N VAL A 50 -7.70 -3.25 -2.87
CA VAL A 50 -6.30 -3.49 -2.52
C VAL A 50 -5.66 -2.19 -2.02
N ALA A 51 -4.77 -2.30 -1.04
CA ALA A 51 -3.92 -1.20 -0.59
C ALA A 51 -2.45 -1.57 -0.80
N LEU A 52 -1.70 -0.71 -1.48
CA LEU A 52 -0.25 -0.81 -1.62
C LEU A 52 0.38 0.21 -0.68
N LEU A 53 1.11 -0.27 0.32
CA LEU A 53 1.64 0.57 1.40
C LEU A 53 3.16 0.49 1.46
N ASP A 54 3.81 1.65 1.45
CA ASP A 54 5.25 1.73 1.71
C ASP A 54 5.50 1.56 3.21
N ILE A 55 6.50 0.76 3.57
CA ILE A 55 6.85 0.54 4.98
C ILE A 55 7.51 1.79 5.58
N MET A 56 8.46 2.37 4.86
CA MET A 56 9.30 3.46 5.37
C MET A 56 8.71 4.82 4.99
N MET A 57 7.87 5.38 5.85
CA MET A 57 7.29 6.70 5.67
C MET A 57 7.46 7.54 6.93
N PRO A 58 7.65 8.86 6.81
CA PRO A 58 7.67 9.73 8.00
C PRO A 58 6.30 9.77 8.67
N GLY A 59 6.29 9.90 9.98
CA GLY A 59 5.06 9.87 10.76
C GLY A 59 4.51 8.46 10.90
N MET A 60 3.27 8.23 10.46
CA MET A 60 2.68 6.90 10.48
C MET A 60 3.33 6.01 9.41
N ASP A 61 4.06 4.98 9.84
CA ASP A 61 4.72 4.06 8.90
C ASP A 61 3.72 3.06 8.32
N GLY A 62 4.21 2.26 7.33
CA GLY A 62 3.37 1.30 6.65
C GLY A 62 2.83 0.19 7.56
N PHE A 63 3.59 -0.20 8.58
CA PHE A 63 3.12 -1.22 9.53
C PHE A 63 1.92 -0.71 10.34
N ALA A 64 2.01 0.51 10.85
CA ALA A 64 0.92 1.12 11.60
C ALA A 64 -0.31 1.30 10.72
N LEU A 65 -0.12 1.74 9.48
CA LEU A 65 -1.21 1.93 8.52
C LEU A 65 -1.86 0.59 8.17
N CYS A 66 -1.07 -0.46 7.92
CA CYS A 66 -1.59 -1.80 7.63
C CYS A 66 -2.47 -2.29 8.78
N ARG A 67 -1.99 -2.16 10.01
CA ARG A 67 -2.74 -2.55 11.19
C ARG A 67 -4.06 -1.79 11.28
N TRP A 68 -4.02 -0.48 11.08
CA TRP A 68 -5.22 0.35 11.13
C TRP A 68 -6.25 -0.08 10.08
N ILE A 69 -5.80 -0.28 8.83
CA ILE A 69 -6.70 -0.72 7.75
C ILE A 69 -7.31 -2.08 8.08
N ARG A 70 -6.51 -3.01 8.59
CA ARG A 70 -6.99 -4.35 8.92
C ARG A 70 -8.02 -4.33 10.05
N GLU A 71 -7.94 -3.36 10.95
CA GLU A 71 -8.95 -3.16 11.97
C GLU A 71 -10.29 -2.70 11.37
N GLN A 72 -10.24 -1.99 10.24
CA GLN A 72 -11.44 -1.51 9.55
C GLN A 72 -12.04 -2.59 8.63
N SER A 73 -11.21 -3.42 8.02
CA SER A 73 -11.65 -4.43 7.06
C SER A 73 -10.74 -5.64 7.06
N SER A 74 -11.33 -6.83 7.14
CA SER A 74 -10.60 -8.08 7.01
C SER A 74 -10.51 -8.57 5.56
N GLU A 75 -11.21 -7.92 4.64
CA GLU A 75 -11.36 -8.40 3.26
C GLU A 75 -10.46 -7.69 2.25
N ILE A 76 -10.02 -6.47 2.54
CA ILE A 76 -9.15 -5.73 1.63
C ILE A 76 -7.80 -6.42 1.51
N GLY A 77 -7.28 -6.54 0.28
CA GLY A 77 -5.93 -7.04 0.06
C GLY A 77 -4.90 -5.97 0.44
N ILE A 78 -3.86 -6.35 1.18
CA ILE A 78 -2.80 -5.42 1.57
C ILE A 78 -1.46 -5.96 1.08
N ILE A 79 -0.76 -5.15 0.29
CA ILE A 79 0.57 -5.47 -0.21
C ILE A 79 1.54 -4.41 0.32
N MET A 80 2.60 -4.86 0.99
CA MET A 80 3.62 -3.97 1.53
C MET A 80 4.76 -3.79 0.53
N LEU A 81 5.22 -2.56 0.38
CA LEU A 81 6.37 -2.23 -0.46
C LEU A 81 7.56 -1.89 0.44
N SER A 82 8.71 -2.47 0.18
CA SER A 82 9.89 -2.22 1.00
C SER A 82 11.16 -2.08 0.17
N ALA A 83 12.06 -1.18 0.60
CA ALA A 83 13.39 -1.07 0.04
C ALA A 83 14.33 -2.16 0.56
N LYS A 84 13.89 -2.90 1.58
CA LYS A 84 14.70 -3.92 2.24
C LYS A 84 14.17 -5.32 1.92
N SER A 85 15.06 -6.24 1.57
CA SER A 85 14.70 -7.62 1.27
C SER A 85 15.00 -8.56 2.45
N GLN A 86 14.86 -8.09 3.69
CA GLN A 86 15.14 -8.89 4.87
C GLN A 86 13.95 -9.76 5.24
N GLU A 87 14.22 -11.00 5.60
CA GLU A 87 13.20 -11.95 6.03
C GLU A 87 12.36 -11.43 7.21
N MET A 88 13.00 -10.71 8.14
CA MET A 88 12.31 -10.15 9.30
C MET A 88 11.22 -9.17 8.90
N ASP A 89 11.47 -8.32 7.90
CA ASP A 89 10.47 -7.37 7.43
C ASP A 89 9.29 -8.10 6.80
N LYS A 90 9.55 -9.15 6.02
CA LYS A 90 8.51 -9.95 5.40
C LYS A 90 7.64 -10.64 6.45
N VAL A 91 8.25 -11.24 7.46
CA VAL A 91 7.53 -11.90 8.55
C VAL A 91 6.67 -10.89 9.30
N ASN A 92 7.23 -9.72 9.64
CA ASN A 92 6.48 -8.67 10.33
C ASN A 92 5.27 -8.19 9.53
N CYS A 93 5.43 -8.01 8.22
CA CYS A 93 4.32 -7.62 7.34
C CYS A 93 3.18 -8.63 7.41
N LEU A 94 3.49 -9.91 7.30
CA LEU A 94 2.48 -10.96 7.31
C LEU A 94 1.81 -11.08 8.68
N MET A 95 2.56 -10.91 9.76
CA MET A 95 2.03 -11.01 11.12
C MET A 95 1.06 -9.88 11.47
N ILE A 96 1.21 -8.70 10.89
CA ILE A 96 0.29 -7.58 11.15
C ILE A 96 -0.90 -7.54 10.19
N GLY A 97 -1.01 -8.52 9.30
CA GLY A 97 -2.19 -8.70 8.45
C GLY A 97 -2.01 -8.36 6.98
N ALA A 98 -0.77 -8.13 6.52
CA ALA A 98 -0.51 -7.96 5.10
C ALA A 98 -0.65 -9.30 4.37
N ASP A 99 -1.14 -9.24 3.13
CA ASP A 99 -1.31 -10.43 2.30
C ASP A 99 -0.07 -10.75 1.49
N ASP A 100 0.76 -9.74 1.20
CA ASP A 100 1.95 -9.94 0.38
C ASP A 100 2.98 -8.84 0.68
N TYR A 101 4.16 -9.03 0.11
CA TYR A 101 5.32 -8.17 0.35
C TYR A 101 6.15 -8.11 -0.94
N VAL A 102 6.43 -6.91 -1.42
CA VAL A 102 7.24 -6.68 -2.63
C VAL A 102 8.43 -5.80 -2.29
N THR A 103 9.61 -6.21 -2.73
CA THR A 103 10.86 -5.49 -2.48
C THR A 103 11.13 -4.47 -3.60
N LYS A 104 11.50 -3.25 -3.23
CA LYS A 104 11.94 -2.25 -4.18
C LYS A 104 13.41 -2.47 -4.55
N PRO A 105 13.86 -2.15 -5.77
CA PRO A 105 13.03 -1.78 -6.91
C PRO A 105 12.29 -2.98 -7.47
N PHE A 106 11.13 -2.75 -8.04
CA PHE A 106 10.30 -3.82 -8.59
C PHE A 106 9.94 -3.52 -10.05
N SER A 107 9.64 -4.59 -10.81
CA SER A 107 9.19 -4.45 -12.19
C SER A 107 7.66 -4.35 -12.23
N PRO A 108 7.07 -3.81 -13.32
CA PRO A 108 5.61 -3.76 -13.45
C PRO A 108 4.94 -5.11 -13.32
N SER A 109 5.61 -6.19 -13.71
CA SER A 109 5.04 -7.54 -13.64
C SER A 109 4.88 -8.04 -12.21
N GLU A 110 5.54 -7.42 -11.23
CA GLU A 110 5.42 -7.80 -9.83
C GLU A 110 4.19 -7.14 -9.17
N LEU A 111 3.64 -6.13 -9.80
CA LEU A 111 2.46 -5.46 -9.32
C LEU A 111 1.20 -6.18 -9.81
#